data_f543541d88eaf4d0ad43ec65a6916de6
#
_entry.id   f543541d88eaf4d0ad43ec65a6916de6
#
_cell.length_a   1.000
_cell.length_b   1.000
_cell.length_c   1.000
_cell.angle_alpha   90.00
_cell.angle_beta   90.00
_cell.angle_gamma   90.00
#
_symmetry.space_group_name_H-M   'P 1'
#
loop_
_entity.id
_entity.type
_entity.pdbx_description
1 polymer ?
#
loop_
_entity_poly.entity_id
_entity_poly.type
_entity_poly.pdbx_seq_one_letter_code
_entity_poly.pdbx_strand_id
1 'polypeptide(L)'
;MANRQAFSRTMAKHFQTLKQYVPIVARVHGENHPEFHKVKELFEVIHTKMKEPGSEDPVLTKEFTKLREITNNYTVPGDVCESYEAVYRMLAEL
;
A
#
# COMPACT_ATOMS: atom_id res chain seq x y z
N MET A 1 -11.96 13.12 13.86
CA MET A 1 -13.11 12.54 14.46
C MET A 1 -13.79 11.51 13.58
N ALA A 2 -14.93 11.83 12.97
CA ALA A 2 -15.60 10.85 12.09
C ALA A 2 -14.67 10.38 10.98
N ASN A 3 -13.88 11.29 10.42
CA ASN A 3 -12.94 10.98 9.35
C ASN A 3 -11.86 10.00 9.78
N ARG A 4 -11.39 10.14 11.01
CA ARG A 4 -10.36 9.27 11.55
C ARG A 4 -10.87 7.84 11.67
N GLN A 5 -12.09 7.67 12.15
CA GLN A 5 -12.68 6.36 12.30
C GLN A 5 -12.96 5.72 10.95
N ALA A 6 -13.45 6.50 10.00
CA ALA A 6 -13.70 6.03 8.64
C ALA A 6 -12.39 5.60 7.96
N PHE A 7 -11.33 6.40 8.16
CA PHE A 7 -10.01 6.08 7.62
C PHE A 7 -9.51 4.74 8.17
N SER A 8 -9.65 4.53 9.48
CA SER A 8 -9.22 3.28 10.11
C SER A 8 -9.97 2.07 9.58
N ARG A 9 -11.27 2.20 9.33
CA ARG A 9 -12.06 1.12 8.76
C ARG A 9 -11.62 0.78 7.36
N THR A 10 -11.40 1.79 6.54
CA THR A 10 -10.92 1.60 5.18
C THR A 10 -9.57 0.92 5.18
N MET A 11 -8.65 1.37 6.03
CA MET A 11 -7.35 0.76 6.14
C MET A 11 -7.43 -0.70 6.58
N ALA A 12 -8.23 -1.00 7.58
CA ALA A 12 -8.36 -2.37 8.06
C ALA A 12 -8.88 -3.30 6.97
N LYS A 13 -9.85 -2.82 6.20
CA LYS A 13 -10.43 -3.58 5.11
C LYS A 13 -9.41 -3.84 4.00
N HIS A 14 -8.72 -2.78 3.58
CA HIS A 14 -7.75 -2.89 2.50
C HIS A 14 -6.48 -3.62 2.93
N PHE A 15 -6.06 -3.47 4.18
CA PHE A 15 -4.86 -4.13 4.66
C PHE A 15 -4.95 -5.64 4.59
N GLN A 16 -6.09 -6.22 4.89
CA GLN A 16 -6.23 -7.67 4.80
C GLN A 16 -6.01 -8.16 3.38
N THR A 17 -6.60 -7.46 2.42
CA THR A 17 -6.45 -7.80 1.01
C THR A 17 -5.02 -7.52 0.54
N LEU A 18 -4.48 -6.38 0.92
CA LEU A 18 -3.12 -6.00 0.52
C LEU A 18 -2.06 -6.94 1.09
N LYS A 19 -2.25 -7.43 2.31
CA LYS A 19 -1.33 -8.39 2.90
C LYS A 19 -1.18 -9.64 2.05
N GLN A 20 -2.25 -10.03 1.39
CA GLN A 20 -2.23 -11.20 0.52
C GLN A 20 -1.65 -10.89 -0.85
N TYR A 21 -2.04 -9.76 -1.42
CA TYR A 21 -1.71 -9.43 -2.80
C TYR A 21 -0.31 -8.85 -2.97
N VAL A 22 0.13 -7.98 -2.06
CA VAL A 22 1.41 -7.28 -2.23
C VAL A 22 2.60 -8.24 -2.39
N PRO A 23 2.75 -9.27 -1.53
CA PRO A 23 3.87 -10.20 -1.71
C PRO A 23 3.79 -10.99 -3.01
N ILE A 24 2.57 -11.36 -3.42
CA ILE A 24 2.37 -12.14 -4.64
C ILE A 24 2.73 -11.29 -5.86
N VAL A 25 2.24 -10.07 -5.91
CA VAL A 25 2.52 -9.17 -7.03
C VAL A 25 4.00 -8.85 -7.11
N ALA A 26 4.66 -8.63 -5.97
CA ALA A 26 6.09 -8.38 -5.94
C ALA A 26 6.86 -9.56 -6.52
N ARG A 27 6.44 -10.78 -6.22
CA ARG A 27 7.10 -11.98 -6.72
C ARG A 27 6.89 -12.18 -8.22
N VAL A 28 5.65 -11.94 -8.67
CA VAL A 28 5.30 -12.19 -10.07
C VAL A 28 5.79 -11.10 -11.00
N HIS A 29 5.68 -9.85 -10.57
CA HIS A 29 5.98 -8.70 -11.43
C HIS A 29 7.28 -7.97 -11.09
N GLY A 30 7.95 -8.35 -10.00
CA GLY A 30 9.10 -7.62 -9.51
C GLY A 30 10.28 -7.58 -10.47
N GLU A 31 10.42 -8.57 -11.35
CA GLU A 31 11.50 -8.56 -12.34
C GLU A 31 11.32 -7.46 -13.36
N ASN A 32 10.09 -7.32 -13.88
CA ASN A 32 9.79 -6.31 -14.89
C ASN A 32 9.45 -4.96 -14.27
N HIS A 33 9.03 -4.98 -13.01
CA HIS A 33 8.65 -3.76 -12.29
C HIS A 33 9.34 -3.74 -10.94
N PRO A 34 10.67 -3.49 -10.92
CA PRO A 34 11.44 -3.51 -9.67
C PRO A 34 10.96 -2.46 -8.67
N GLU A 35 10.30 -1.42 -9.12
CA GLU A 35 9.70 -0.42 -8.24
C GLU A 35 8.70 -1.04 -7.28
N PHE A 36 8.09 -2.17 -7.63
CA PHE A 36 7.11 -2.82 -6.77
C PHE A 36 7.75 -3.39 -5.51
N HIS A 37 9.02 -3.73 -5.54
CA HIS A 37 9.73 -4.15 -4.34
C HIS A 37 9.77 -3.02 -3.30
N LYS A 38 9.87 -1.78 -3.76
CA LYS A 38 9.80 -0.62 -2.87
C LYS A 38 8.40 -0.44 -2.33
N VAL A 39 7.38 -0.69 -3.15
CA VAL A 39 6.00 -0.65 -2.70
C VAL A 39 5.80 -1.66 -1.57
N LYS A 40 6.32 -2.87 -1.75
CA LYS A 40 6.22 -3.91 -0.72
C LYS A 40 6.89 -3.47 0.58
N GLU A 41 8.11 -2.94 0.49
CA GLU A 41 8.83 -2.47 1.67
C GLU A 41 8.06 -1.38 2.41
N LEU A 42 7.54 -0.39 1.68
CA LEU A 42 6.79 0.70 2.27
C LEU A 42 5.49 0.21 2.89
N PHE A 43 4.81 -0.72 2.23
CA PHE A 43 3.61 -1.31 2.79
C PHE A 43 3.91 -2.01 4.12
N GLU A 44 5.02 -2.73 4.19
CA GLU A 44 5.41 -3.42 5.42
C GLU A 44 5.72 -2.43 6.54
N VAL A 45 6.35 -1.31 6.22
CA VAL A 45 6.62 -0.26 7.20
C VAL A 45 5.31 0.33 7.72
N ILE A 46 4.38 0.64 6.82
CA ILE A 46 3.07 1.16 7.20
C ILE A 46 2.34 0.17 8.11
N HIS A 47 2.34 -1.10 7.74
CA HIS A 47 1.67 -2.14 8.51
C HIS A 47 2.28 -2.25 9.92
N THR A 48 3.60 -2.19 10.01
CA THR A 48 4.30 -2.25 11.31
C THR A 48 3.90 -1.07 12.19
N LYS A 49 3.88 0.13 11.61
CA LYS A 49 3.49 1.33 12.36
C LYS A 49 2.05 1.26 12.85
N MET A 50 1.18 0.68 12.06
CA MET A 50 -0.23 0.54 12.44
C MET A 50 -0.43 -0.45 13.57
N LYS A 51 0.48 -1.40 13.71
CA LYS A 51 0.41 -2.43 14.77
C LYS A 51 1.02 -2.01 16.08
N GLU A 52 1.80 -0.94 16.11
CA GLU A 52 2.49 -0.54 17.33
C GLU A 52 1.51 -0.20 18.44
N PRO A 53 1.66 -0.82 19.65
CA PRO A 53 0.77 -0.52 20.75
C PRO A 53 0.96 0.92 21.22
N GLY A 54 -0.14 1.58 21.56
CA GLY A 54 -0.09 2.95 22.05
C GLY A 54 -0.02 4.00 20.96
N SER A 55 0.09 3.59 19.71
CA SER A 55 0.11 4.52 18.59
C SER A 55 -1.30 4.76 18.11
N GLU A 56 -1.89 5.88 18.48
CA GLU A 56 -3.25 6.21 18.09
C GLU A 56 -3.32 6.70 16.66
N ASP A 57 -2.35 7.55 16.27
CA ASP A 57 -2.31 8.17 14.96
C ASP A 57 -0.89 8.07 14.41
N PRO A 58 -0.55 6.96 13.79
CA PRO A 58 0.78 6.86 13.18
C PRO A 58 0.93 7.89 12.06
N VAL A 59 2.09 8.56 12.05
CA VAL A 59 2.39 9.54 11.02
C VAL A 59 2.89 8.78 9.79
N LEU A 60 2.07 8.73 8.77
CA LEU A 60 2.35 7.96 7.55
C LEU A 60 2.56 8.85 6.33
N THR A 61 2.60 10.16 6.50
CA THR A 61 2.74 11.11 5.40
C THR A 61 3.97 10.81 4.55
N LYS A 62 5.08 10.51 5.20
CA LYS A 62 6.34 10.21 4.52
C LYS A 62 6.21 8.96 3.65
N GLU A 63 5.62 7.92 4.19
CA GLU A 63 5.43 6.67 3.47
C GLU A 63 4.52 6.85 2.27
N PHE A 64 3.41 7.54 2.45
CA PHE A 64 2.48 7.77 1.35
C PHE A 64 3.07 8.68 0.27
N THR A 65 3.88 9.66 0.67
CA THR A 65 4.57 10.51 -0.30
C THR A 65 5.53 9.67 -1.15
N LYS A 66 6.29 8.79 -0.52
CA LYS A 66 7.20 7.91 -1.24
C LYS A 66 6.47 6.94 -2.15
N LEU A 67 5.34 6.40 -1.70
CA LEU A 67 4.53 5.53 -2.54
C LEU A 67 4.07 6.25 -3.80
N ARG A 68 3.61 7.48 -3.68
CA ARG A 68 3.17 8.25 -4.84
C ARG A 68 4.32 8.52 -5.81
N GLU A 69 5.52 8.79 -5.27
CA GLU A 69 6.69 9.02 -6.11
C GLU A 69 7.10 7.75 -6.86
N ILE A 70 7.20 6.64 -6.16
CA ILE A 70 7.63 5.37 -6.73
C ILE A 70 6.66 4.87 -7.78
N THR A 71 5.36 5.03 -7.52
CA THR A 71 4.31 4.52 -8.39
C THR A 71 3.90 5.50 -9.47
N ASN A 72 4.54 6.64 -9.54
CA ASN A 72 4.16 7.72 -10.46
C ASN A 72 2.69 8.06 -10.28
N ASN A 73 2.34 8.37 -9.04
CA ASN A 73 0.98 8.73 -8.63
C ASN A 73 -0.02 7.60 -8.91
N TYR A 74 0.42 6.37 -8.62
CA TYR A 74 -0.39 5.14 -8.79
C TYR A 74 -0.84 4.90 -10.22
N THR A 75 0.04 5.23 -11.16
CA THR A 75 -0.20 4.94 -12.57
C THR A 75 0.03 3.46 -12.83
N VAL A 76 -1.00 2.76 -13.28
CA VAL A 76 -0.92 1.33 -13.52
C VAL A 76 -0.23 1.07 -14.86
N PRO A 77 0.87 0.28 -14.87
CA PRO A 77 1.51 -0.09 -16.14
C PRO A 77 0.57 -0.92 -17.01
N GLY A 78 0.75 -0.84 -18.32
CA GLY A 78 -0.14 -1.52 -19.24
C GLY A 78 0.08 -3.01 -19.41
N ASP A 79 1.20 -3.52 -18.84
CA ASP A 79 1.59 -4.91 -19.00
C ASP A 79 1.44 -5.75 -17.73
N VAL A 80 0.57 -5.31 -16.82
CA VAL A 80 0.40 -5.99 -15.52
C VAL A 80 -1.02 -6.55 -15.39
N CYS A 81 -1.18 -7.46 -14.43
CA CYS A 81 -2.45 -8.15 -14.22
C CYS A 81 -3.39 -7.35 -13.31
N GLU A 82 -4.60 -7.89 -13.16
CA GLU A 82 -5.62 -7.26 -12.34
C GLU A 82 -5.22 -7.11 -10.88
N SER A 83 -4.47 -8.08 -10.37
CA SER A 83 -4.00 -8.02 -8.97
C SER A 83 -3.10 -6.82 -8.72
N TYR A 84 -2.20 -6.53 -9.67
CA TYR A 84 -1.33 -5.36 -9.60
C TYR A 84 -2.16 -4.09 -9.59
N GLU A 85 -3.11 -3.99 -10.51
CA GLU A 85 -4.01 -2.84 -10.59
C GLU A 85 -4.81 -2.67 -9.30
N ALA A 86 -5.30 -3.78 -8.75
CA ALA A 86 -6.07 -3.75 -7.51
C ALA A 86 -5.24 -3.22 -6.35
N VAL A 87 -3.96 -3.61 -6.27
CA VAL A 87 -3.07 -3.12 -5.22
C VAL A 87 -2.90 -1.61 -5.32
N TYR A 88 -2.64 -1.10 -6.52
CA TYR A 88 -2.47 0.33 -6.71
C TYR A 88 -3.75 1.10 -6.38
N ARG A 89 -4.90 0.55 -6.77
CA ARG A 89 -6.18 1.18 -6.46
C ARG A 89 -6.42 1.26 -4.97
N MET A 90 -6.17 0.16 -4.27
CA MET A 90 -6.36 0.14 -2.81
C MET A 90 -5.39 1.06 -2.09
N LEU A 91 -4.14 1.10 -2.53
CA LEU A 91 -3.16 2.02 -1.93
C LEU A 91 -3.57 3.48 -2.14
N ALA A 92 -4.11 3.80 -3.31
CA ALA A 92 -4.55 5.16 -3.60
C ALA A 92 -5.74 5.58 -2.72
N GLU A 93 -6.52 4.62 -2.27
CA GLU A 93 -7.68 4.90 -1.40
C GLU A 93 -7.29 5.08 0.06
N LEU A 94 -6.10 4.69 0.45
CA LEU A 94 -5.61 4.92 1.81
C LEU A 94 -5.17 6.37 1.98
#